data_1e96d1603bad33d517ea2c5e30818f3d
#
_entry.id   1e96d1603bad33d517ea2c5e30818f3d
#
_cell.length_a   1.000
_cell.length_b   1.000
_cell.length_c   1.000
_cell.angle_alpha   90.00
_cell.angle_beta   90.00
_cell.angle_gamma   90.00
#
_symmetry.space_group_name_H-M   'P 1'
#
loop_
_entity.id
_entity.type
_entity.pdbx_description
1 polymer ?
#
loop_
_entity_poly.entity_id
_entity_poly.type
_entity_poly.pdbx_seq_one_letter_code
_entity_poly.pdbx_strand_id
1 'polypeptide(L)'
;ISELFQITPPSGTYELGPDSQRKVDTPKGTITEFLFNESNYYPSAEHKFWVYIPFGYDDRNPLNLMFFQDGEAYLSEHGQIRVGTVLDNLIDAKEIPLIGAIFVNPGTSVNSDTPQDLREIQYRSTDRLYGSFLLDEISSLAGKEFNFSNQASDRAICGMSDGGLCAFNAAWLAPQSFGKVVSHIGSFTHLGGALEY
;
A
#
# COMPACT_ATOMS: atom_id res chain seq x y z
N ILE A 1 -32.23 14.97 13.33
CA ILE A 1 -30.79 14.61 13.13
C ILE A 1 -30.57 13.81 11.81
N SER A 2 -31.64 13.18 11.28
CA SER A 2 -31.54 12.37 10.02
C SER A 2 -31.50 13.19 8.71
N GLU A 3 -31.75 14.49 8.75
CA GLU A 3 -31.79 15.35 7.55
C GLU A 3 -30.44 16.03 7.23
N LEU A 4 -29.42 15.93 8.08
CA LEU A 4 -28.16 16.65 7.94
C LEU A 4 -27.12 15.96 7.04
N PHE A 5 -27.37 14.76 6.53
CA PHE A 5 -26.41 13.99 5.75
C PHE A 5 -26.95 13.35 4.47
N GLN A 6 -27.93 14.00 3.81
CA GLN A 6 -28.20 13.66 2.42
C GLN A 6 -27.11 14.29 1.54
N ILE A 7 -25.90 13.67 1.54
CA ILE A 7 -24.91 13.95 0.53
C ILE A 7 -25.42 13.33 -0.77
N THR A 8 -26.00 14.14 -1.63
CA THR A 8 -26.27 13.73 -3.01
C THR A 8 -24.90 13.53 -3.66
N PRO A 9 -24.54 12.32 -4.11
CA PRO A 9 -23.29 12.13 -4.80
C PRO A 9 -23.27 13.05 -6.01
N PRO A 10 -22.13 13.71 -6.31
CA PRO A 10 -22.02 14.56 -7.48
C PRO A 10 -22.38 13.74 -8.72
N SER A 11 -23.38 14.22 -9.48
CA SER A 11 -23.74 13.67 -10.76
C SER A 11 -22.67 14.05 -11.79
N GLY A 12 -21.72 13.15 -12.07
CA GLY A 12 -20.67 13.41 -13.05
C GLY A 12 -19.87 12.14 -13.36
N THR A 13 -19.33 12.09 -14.58
CA THR A 13 -18.35 11.09 -14.95
C THR A 13 -17.00 11.57 -14.42
N TYR A 14 -16.37 10.77 -13.57
CA TYR A 14 -15.00 11.05 -13.12
C TYR A 14 -14.03 10.62 -14.22
N GLU A 15 -13.29 11.61 -14.75
CA GLU A 15 -12.22 11.34 -15.70
C GLU A 15 -10.89 11.20 -14.97
N LEU A 16 -10.03 10.33 -15.50
CA LEU A 16 -8.67 10.17 -14.99
C LEU A 16 -7.86 11.43 -15.24
N GLY A 17 -7.14 11.88 -14.21
CA GLY A 17 -6.18 12.96 -14.35
C GLY A 17 -5.05 12.63 -15.33
N PRO A 18 -4.31 13.64 -15.81
CA PRO A 18 -3.27 13.45 -16.84
C PRO A 18 -2.16 12.48 -16.39
N ASP A 19 -1.82 12.46 -15.10
CA ASP A 19 -0.77 11.58 -14.58
C ASP A 19 -1.23 10.14 -14.39
N SER A 20 -2.53 9.88 -14.40
CA SER A 20 -3.10 8.52 -14.42
C SER A 20 -3.22 7.93 -15.82
N GLN A 21 -2.83 8.67 -16.85
CA GLN A 21 -2.82 8.23 -18.23
C GLN A 21 -1.40 7.92 -18.68
N ARG A 22 -1.21 6.75 -19.31
CA ARG A 22 0.12 6.36 -19.81
C ARG A 22 0.59 7.34 -20.89
N LYS A 23 1.71 7.97 -20.64
CA LYS A 23 2.41 8.81 -21.63
C LYS A 23 3.37 7.94 -22.45
N VAL A 24 3.43 8.14 -23.76
CA VAL A 24 4.16 7.25 -24.70
C VAL A 24 5.66 7.22 -24.41
N ASP A 25 6.24 8.38 -24.12
CA ASP A 25 7.68 8.55 -23.96
C ASP A 25 8.16 8.38 -22.51
N THR A 26 7.25 8.21 -21.54
CA THR A 26 7.63 8.01 -20.14
C THR A 26 8.19 6.61 -19.92
N PRO A 27 9.43 6.49 -19.43
CA PRO A 27 10.03 5.19 -19.10
C PRO A 27 9.22 4.47 -18.03
N LYS A 28 9.06 3.15 -18.19
CA LYS A 28 8.34 2.31 -17.23
C LYS A 28 9.28 1.77 -16.16
N GLY A 29 8.84 1.82 -14.91
CA GLY A 29 9.41 0.99 -13.86
C GLY A 29 9.12 -0.50 -14.06
N THR A 30 9.77 -1.32 -13.29
CA THR A 30 9.55 -2.78 -13.28
C THR A 30 8.71 -3.19 -12.09
N ILE A 31 7.85 -4.20 -12.28
CA ILE A 31 7.01 -4.77 -11.21
C ILE A 31 7.35 -6.25 -11.13
N THR A 32 7.78 -6.70 -9.94
CA THR A 32 8.07 -8.11 -9.64
C THR A 32 7.03 -8.63 -8.65
N GLU A 33 6.43 -9.76 -8.94
CA GLU A 33 5.44 -10.42 -8.10
C GLU A 33 6.13 -11.41 -7.16
N PHE A 34 5.67 -11.44 -5.91
CA PHE A 34 6.12 -12.37 -4.87
C PHE A 34 4.92 -13.08 -4.22
N LEU A 35 5.14 -14.33 -3.87
CA LEU A 35 4.23 -15.10 -3.05
C LEU A 35 4.95 -15.48 -1.76
N PHE A 36 4.35 -15.20 -0.60
CA PHE A 36 4.94 -15.42 0.71
C PHE A 36 3.99 -16.19 1.62
N ASN A 37 4.42 -17.37 2.08
CA ASN A 37 3.63 -18.30 2.89
C ASN A 37 4.37 -18.81 4.15
N GLU A 38 5.48 -18.17 4.51
CA GLU A 38 6.32 -18.52 5.65
C GLU A 38 6.28 -17.47 6.77
N SER A 39 5.15 -16.76 6.90
CA SER A 39 5.01 -15.70 7.89
C SER A 39 4.99 -16.22 9.31
N ASN A 40 5.79 -15.62 10.19
CA ASN A 40 5.75 -15.85 11.63
C ASN A 40 4.60 -15.07 12.29
N TYR A 41 4.21 -13.93 11.70
CA TYR A 41 3.12 -13.08 12.20
C TYR A 41 1.75 -13.65 11.83
N TYR A 42 1.64 -14.27 10.65
CA TYR A 42 0.40 -14.87 10.14
C TYR A 42 0.68 -16.30 9.67
N PRO A 43 0.97 -17.22 10.60
CA PRO A 43 1.23 -18.61 10.24
C PRO A 43 0.02 -19.22 9.52
N SER A 44 0.27 -19.98 8.48
CA SER A 44 -0.76 -20.59 7.63
C SER A 44 -1.52 -19.59 6.74
N ALA A 45 -0.98 -18.41 6.53
CA ALA A 45 -1.47 -17.46 5.54
C ALA A 45 -0.51 -17.35 4.36
N GLU A 46 -1.07 -17.25 3.18
CA GLU A 46 -0.35 -16.89 1.97
C GLU A 46 -0.63 -15.42 1.65
N HIS A 47 0.43 -14.67 1.39
CA HIS A 47 0.37 -13.26 1.00
C HIS A 47 0.96 -13.08 -0.38
N LYS A 48 0.23 -12.42 -1.25
CA LYS A 48 0.70 -11.97 -2.55
C LYS A 48 1.08 -10.50 -2.48
N PHE A 49 2.28 -10.18 -2.94
CA PHE A 49 2.71 -8.80 -2.99
C PHE A 49 3.57 -8.52 -4.23
N TRP A 50 3.69 -7.26 -4.58
CA TRP A 50 4.48 -6.81 -5.73
C TRP A 50 5.42 -5.70 -5.30
N VAL A 51 6.58 -5.67 -5.93
CA VAL A 51 7.58 -4.62 -5.76
C VAL A 51 7.72 -3.86 -7.06
N TYR A 52 7.46 -2.57 -7.02
CA TYR A 52 7.72 -1.64 -8.11
C TYR A 52 9.06 -0.96 -7.89
N ILE A 53 9.89 -0.97 -8.92
CA ILE A 53 11.18 -0.28 -8.97
C ILE A 53 11.15 0.70 -10.15
N PRO A 54 11.42 1.99 -9.92
CA PRO A 54 11.36 3.00 -10.96
C PRO A 54 12.48 2.81 -11.99
N PHE A 55 12.22 3.25 -13.21
CA PHE A 55 13.29 3.39 -14.20
C PHE A 55 14.40 4.31 -13.67
N GLY A 56 15.66 3.94 -13.93
CA GLY A 56 16.82 4.72 -13.45
C GLY A 56 17.25 4.39 -12.01
N TYR A 57 16.67 3.35 -11.40
CA TYR A 57 17.14 2.86 -10.10
C TYR A 57 18.60 2.41 -10.17
N ASP A 58 19.33 2.74 -9.10
CA ASP A 58 20.72 2.36 -8.88
C ASP A 58 20.84 1.87 -7.42
N ASP A 59 21.27 0.62 -7.23
CA ASP A 59 21.35 -0.05 -5.93
C ASP A 59 22.32 0.58 -4.93
N ARG A 60 23.21 1.45 -5.41
CA ARG A 60 24.13 2.24 -4.57
C ARG A 60 23.40 3.27 -3.70
N ASN A 61 22.20 3.69 -4.11
CA ASN A 61 21.41 4.69 -3.41
C ASN A 61 20.10 4.07 -2.92
N PRO A 62 19.80 4.15 -1.60
CA PRO A 62 18.55 3.60 -1.11
C PRO A 62 17.36 4.39 -1.65
N LEU A 63 16.33 3.68 -2.11
CA LEU A 63 15.07 4.26 -2.55
C LEU A 63 14.20 4.68 -1.37
N ASN A 64 13.51 5.80 -1.50
CA ASN A 64 12.30 6.04 -0.72
C ASN A 64 11.32 4.89 -0.94
N LEU A 65 10.50 4.56 0.05
CA LEU A 65 9.61 3.40 -0.03
C LEU A 65 8.17 3.78 0.35
N MET A 66 7.21 3.34 -0.47
CA MET A 66 5.80 3.47 -0.16
C MET A 66 5.11 2.11 -0.17
N PHE A 67 4.38 1.80 0.89
CA PHE A 67 3.55 0.60 1.00
C PHE A 67 2.11 0.93 0.60
N PHE A 68 1.49 0.04 -0.16
CA PHE A 68 0.10 0.13 -0.57
C PHE A 68 -0.67 -1.11 -0.10
N GLN A 69 -1.73 -0.88 0.68
CA GLN A 69 -2.64 -1.92 1.12
C GLN A 69 -3.68 -2.21 0.03
N ASP A 70 -4.18 -3.45 -0.07
CA ASP A 70 -4.98 -3.91 -1.22
C ASP A 70 -4.24 -3.72 -2.55
N GLY A 71 -3.00 -4.20 -2.59
CA GLY A 71 -1.98 -3.89 -3.59
C GLY A 71 -2.43 -4.06 -5.04
N GLU A 72 -3.15 -5.14 -5.35
CA GLU A 72 -3.63 -5.42 -6.70
C GLU A 72 -4.57 -4.32 -7.22
N ALA A 73 -5.42 -3.76 -6.34
CA ALA A 73 -6.33 -2.67 -6.72
C ALA A 73 -5.56 -1.39 -7.08
N TYR A 74 -4.46 -1.11 -6.41
CA TYR A 74 -3.60 0.04 -6.69
C TYR A 74 -2.74 -0.15 -7.96
N LEU A 75 -2.35 -1.40 -8.26
CA LEU A 75 -1.49 -1.73 -9.39
C LEU A 75 -2.21 -1.76 -10.74
N SER A 76 -3.51 -2.05 -10.77
CA SER A 76 -4.26 -2.28 -12.00
C SER A 76 -4.11 -1.13 -13.00
N GLU A 77 -3.47 -1.38 -14.15
CA GLU A 77 -3.30 -0.38 -15.22
C GLU A 77 -4.65 0.05 -15.85
N HIS A 78 -5.69 -0.76 -15.69
CA HIS A 78 -7.05 -0.48 -16.17
C HIS A 78 -7.98 -0.01 -15.05
N GLY A 79 -7.50 0.00 -13.81
CA GLY A 79 -8.23 0.48 -12.64
C GLY A 79 -8.36 2.00 -12.61
N GLN A 80 -8.93 2.49 -11.53
CA GLN A 80 -9.13 3.93 -11.33
C GLN A 80 -7.90 4.61 -10.71
N ILE A 81 -6.99 3.88 -10.05
CA ILE A 81 -5.89 4.46 -9.28
C ILE A 81 -4.57 4.45 -10.06
N ARG A 82 -4.19 3.30 -10.66
CA ARG A 82 -3.04 3.16 -11.60
C ARG A 82 -1.70 3.65 -11.05
N VAL A 83 -1.35 3.29 -9.83
CA VAL A 83 -0.18 3.83 -9.13
C VAL A 83 1.11 3.66 -9.92
N GLY A 84 1.36 2.52 -10.56
CA GLY A 84 2.56 2.33 -11.38
C GLY A 84 2.68 3.39 -12.50
N THR A 85 1.58 3.68 -13.19
CA THR A 85 1.53 4.73 -14.22
C THR A 85 1.76 6.12 -13.64
N VAL A 86 1.14 6.41 -12.49
CA VAL A 86 1.29 7.71 -11.81
C VAL A 86 2.72 7.92 -11.36
N LEU A 87 3.34 6.92 -10.74
CA LEU A 87 4.73 6.99 -10.29
C LEU A 87 5.69 7.20 -11.48
N ASP A 88 5.53 6.43 -12.56
CA ASP A 88 6.33 6.62 -13.77
C ASP A 88 6.26 8.07 -14.29
N ASN A 89 5.04 8.60 -14.43
CA ASN A 89 4.83 9.94 -14.97
C ASN A 89 5.38 11.05 -14.06
N LEU A 90 5.18 10.95 -12.73
CA LEU A 90 5.66 11.96 -11.79
C LEU A 90 7.18 11.92 -11.61
N ILE A 91 7.79 10.74 -11.65
CA ILE A 91 9.24 10.56 -11.58
C ILE A 91 9.90 11.13 -12.84
N ASP A 92 9.37 10.81 -14.03
CA ASP A 92 9.89 11.31 -15.30
C ASP A 92 9.78 12.84 -15.39
N ALA A 93 8.65 13.39 -14.92
CA ALA A 93 8.45 14.84 -14.80
C ALA A 93 9.32 15.50 -13.71
N LYS A 94 10.05 14.73 -12.90
CA LYS A 94 10.84 15.19 -11.74
C LYS A 94 10.02 15.92 -10.67
N GLU A 95 8.73 15.61 -10.59
CA GLU A 95 7.83 16.15 -9.56
C GLU A 95 7.99 15.42 -8.23
N ILE A 96 8.43 14.14 -8.28
CA ILE A 96 8.81 13.37 -7.11
C ILE A 96 10.18 12.72 -7.31
N PRO A 97 10.92 12.42 -6.22
CA PRO A 97 12.16 11.65 -6.31
C PRO A 97 11.92 10.21 -6.75
N LEU A 98 12.99 9.47 -7.04
CA LEU A 98 12.89 8.02 -7.22
C LEU A 98 12.30 7.40 -5.95
N ILE A 99 11.23 6.63 -6.13
CA ILE A 99 10.52 5.94 -5.06
C ILE A 99 10.20 4.52 -5.49
N GLY A 100 10.56 3.55 -4.67
CA GLY A 100 10.07 2.18 -4.78
C GLY A 100 8.72 2.03 -4.09
N ALA A 101 7.95 1.04 -4.52
CA ALA A 101 6.67 0.75 -3.89
C ALA A 101 6.49 -0.74 -3.66
N ILE A 102 5.89 -1.08 -2.53
CA ILE A 102 5.48 -2.44 -2.20
C ILE A 102 3.95 -2.47 -2.09
N PHE A 103 3.33 -3.27 -2.92
CA PHE A 103 1.88 -3.45 -2.99
C PHE A 103 1.53 -4.78 -2.35
N VAL A 104 0.78 -4.76 -1.25
CA VAL A 104 0.51 -5.95 -0.45
C VAL A 104 -0.99 -6.25 -0.44
N ASN A 105 -1.36 -7.44 -0.86
CA ASN A 105 -2.70 -7.94 -0.64
C ASN A 105 -2.85 -8.51 0.77
N PRO A 106 -4.05 -8.51 1.33
CA PRO A 106 -4.36 -9.26 2.54
C PRO A 106 -3.98 -10.73 2.36
N GLY A 107 -3.66 -11.38 3.46
CA GLY A 107 -3.39 -12.82 3.45
C GLY A 107 -4.63 -13.64 3.17
N THR A 108 -4.41 -14.82 2.62
CA THR A 108 -5.44 -15.87 2.49
C THR A 108 -5.03 -17.06 3.33
N SER A 109 -5.93 -17.55 4.20
CA SER A 109 -5.68 -18.76 4.99
C SER A 109 -5.59 -19.99 4.10
N VAL A 110 -4.52 -20.79 4.28
CA VAL A 110 -4.27 -22.00 3.48
C VAL A 110 -4.58 -23.30 4.23
N ASN A 111 -4.92 -23.22 5.53
CA ASN A 111 -5.13 -24.39 6.37
C ASN A 111 -6.60 -24.85 6.49
N SER A 112 -7.50 -24.34 5.65
CA SER A 112 -8.89 -24.77 5.62
C SER A 112 -9.24 -25.30 4.23
N ASP A 113 -10.21 -26.22 4.17
CA ASP A 113 -10.76 -26.71 2.89
C ASP A 113 -11.35 -25.58 2.03
N THR A 114 -11.60 -24.43 2.66
CA THR A 114 -12.05 -23.21 2.00
C THR A 114 -11.09 -22.06 2.37
N PRO A 115 -10.31 -21.52 1.44
CA PRO A 115 -9.47 -20.35 1.69
C PRO A 115 -10.31 -19.19 2.21
N GLN A 116 -9.81 -18.54 3.27
CA GLN A 116 -10.47 -17.38 3.90
C GLN A 116 -9.60 -16.14 3.72
N ASP A 117 -10.24 -15.05 3.30
CA ASP A 117 -9.62 -13.74 3.26
C ASP A 117 -9.38 -13.23 4.70
N LEU A 118 -8.15 -12.85 4.99
CA LEU A 118 -7.75 -12.33 6.29
C LEU A 118 -7.80 -10.80 6.38
N ARG A 119 -8.38 -10.12 5.39
CA ARG A 119 -8.38 -8.67 5.28
C ARG A 119 -8.93 -7.98 6.53
N GLU A 120 -10.05 -8.42 7.03
CA GLU A 120 -10.65 -7.83 8.24
C GLU A 120 -9.76 -8.01 9.47
N ILE A 121 -9.20 -9.19 9.65
CA ILE A 121 -8.32 -9.51 10.79
C ILE A 121 -7.04 -8.67 10.73
N GLN A 122 -6.44 -8.53 9.54
CA GLN A 122 -5.19 -7.82 9.35
C GLN A 122 -5.36 -6.30 9.39
N TYR A 123 -6.41 -5.77 8.75
CA TYR A 123 -6.56 -4.34 8.56
C TYR A 123 -7.27 -3.61 9.70
N ARG A 124 -8.07 -4.33 10.49
CA ARG A 124 -8.78 -3.77 11.64
C ARG A 124 -8.08 -4.03 12.98
N SER A 125 -6.89 -4.66 12.94
CA SER A 125 -6.09 -4.84 14.14
C SER A 125 -5.61 -3.49 14.68
N THR A 126 -5.75 -3.31 15.99
CA THR A 126 -5.28 -2.12 16.72
C THR A 126 -3.92 -2.34 17.40
N ASP A 127 -3.27 -3.47 17.12
CA ASP A 127 -1.94 -3.84 17.60
C ASP A 127 -0.85 -3.58 16.55
N ARG A 128 0.39 -3.90 16.93
CA ARG A 128 1.56 -3.74 16.04
C ARG A 128 1.76 -4.87 15.03
N LEU A 129 0.94 -5.92 15.09
CA LEU A 129 1.21 -7.17 14.39
C LEU A 129 1.37 -6.95 12.88
N TYR A 130 0.40 -6.26 12.27
CA TYR A 130 0.44 -6.02 10.82
C TYR A 130 1.56 -5.08 10.39
N GLY A 131 1.82 -4.03 11.17
CA GLY A 131 2.95 -3.14 10.90
C GLY A 131 4.30 -3.86 10.99
N SER A 132 4.47 -4.73 11.99
CA SER A 132 5.66 -5.57 12.12
C SER A 132 5.80 -6.57 10.97
N PHE A 133 4.71 -7.21 10.56
CA PHE A 133 4.69 -8.08 9.38
C PHE A 133 5.21 -7.35 8.13
N LEU A 134 4.73 -6.14 7.85
CA LEU A 134 5.18 -5.35 6.71
C LEU A 134 6.67 -5.01 6.78
N LEU A 135 7.17 -4.66 7.97
CA LEU A 135 8.54 -4.21 8.16
C LEU A 135 9.53 -5.38 8.24
N ASP A 136 9.22 -6.38 9.06
CA ASP A 136 10.17 -7.44 9.40
C ASP A 136 10.17 -8.57 8.37
N GLU A 137 9.04 -8.80 7.68
CA GLU A 137 8.93 -9.89 6.71
C GLU A 137 8.86 -9.37 5.28
N ILE A 138 7.85 -8.60 4.91
CA ILE A 138 7.65 -8.15 3.53
C ILE A 138 8.77 -7.22 3.05
N SER A 139 9.09 -6.19 3.83
CA SER A 139 10.18 -5.26 3.49
C SER A 139 11.54 -5.96 3.48
N SER A 140 11.77 -6.87 4.43
CA SER A 140 13.02 -7.63 4.51
C SER A 140 13.19 -8.59 3.33
N LEU A 141 12.09 -9.21 2.88
CA LEU A 141 12.12 -10.08 1.70
C LEU A 141 12.42 -9.29 0.43
N ALA A 142 11.73 -8.18 0.20
CA ALA A 142 12.01 -7.28 -0.91
C ALA A 142 13.43 -6.67 -0.83
N GLY A 143 13.91 -6.42 0.38
CA GLY A 143 15.25 -5.87 0.64
C GLY A 143 16.41 -6.81 0.32
N LYS A 144 16.15 -8.10 0.02
CA LYS A 144 17.18 -9.02 -0.49
C LYS A 144 17.57 -8.73 -1.93
N GLU A 145 16.66 -8.11 -2.69
CA GLU A 145 16.87 -7.79 -4.11
C GLU A 145 17.05 -6.30 -4.37
N PHE A 146 16.49 -5.43 -3.50
CA PHE A 146 16.44 -3.99 -3.72
C PHE A 146 16.89 -3.21 -2.48
N ASN A 147 17.57 -2.10 -2.67
CA ASN A 147 18.04 -1.25 -1.59
C ASN A 147 17.00 -0.16 -1.25
N PHE A 148 16.28 -0.33 -0.15
CA PHE A 148 15.31 0.65 0.36
C PHE A 148 15.82 1.39 1.58
N SER A 149 15.48 2.68 1.70
CA SER A 149 15.74 3.46 2.90
C SER A 149 14.99 2.87 4.11
N ASN A 150 15.64 2.85 5.25
CA ASN A 150 15.06 2.46 6.53
C ASN A 150 14.68 3.67 7.40
N GLN A 151 14.84 4.90 6.88
CA GLN A 151 14.48 6.12 7.60
C GLN A 151 12.97 6.35 7.54
N ALA A 152 12.35 6.72 8.65
CA ALA A 152 10.92 7.03 8.68
C ALA A 152 10.53 8.17 7.73
N SER A 153 11.41 9.18 7.59
CA SER A 153 11.20 10.30 6.66
C SER A 153 11.04 9.87 5.20
N ASP A 154 11.58 8.73 4.84
CA ASP A 154 11.64 8.21 3.49
C ASP A 154 10.60 7.11 3.24
N ARG A 155 9.81 6.79 4.28
CA ARG A 155 8.80 5.72 4.22
C ARG A 155 7.39 6.28 4.37
N ALA A 156 6.52 5.82 3.47
CA ALA A 156 5.09 6.11 3.48
C ALA A 156 4.28 4.82 3.47
N ILE A 157 3.06 4.90 3.99
CA ILE A 157 2.08 3.82 3.91
C ILE A 157 0.73 4.39 3.44
N CYS A 158 0.06 3.66 2.57
CA CYS A 158 -1.16 4.07 1.90
C CYS A 158 -2.20 2.96 1.90
N GLY A 159 -3.46 3.34 1.99
CA GLY A 159 -4.58 2.41 1.84
C GLY A 159 -5.91 3.13 1.69
N MET A 160 -6.94 2.36 1.33
CA MET A 160 -8.29 2.85 1.11
C MET A 160 -9.28 2.11 2.00
N SER A 161 -10.30 2.81 2.52
CA SER A 161 -11.32 2.24 3.39
C SER A 161 -10.70 1.55 4.63
N ASP A 162 -10.89 0.26 4.86
CA ASP A 162 -10.20 -0.49 5.91
C ASP A 162 -8.67 -0.50 5.71
N GLY A 163 -8.20 -0.50 4.46
CA GLY A 163 -6.77 -0.32 4.15
C GLY A 163 -6.25 1.06 4.57
N GLY A 164 -7.09 2.10 4.52
CA GLY A 164 -6.79 3.45 5.00
C GLY A 164 -6.70 3.51 6.53
N LEU A 165 -7.56 2.79 7.25
CA LEU A 165 -7.48 2.59 8.69
C LEU A 165 -6.20 1.83 9.06
N CYS A 166 -5.93 0.73 8.36
CA CYS A 166 -4.72 -0.08 8.54
C CYS A 166 -3.44 0.73 8.36
N ALA A 167 -3.36 1.53 7.30
CA ALA A 167 -2.22 2.40 7.04
C ALA A 167 -1.99 3.42 8.17
N PHE A 168 -3.08 4.01 8.68
CA PHE A 168 -3.01 4.92 9.81
C PHE A 168 -2.51 4.20 11.07
N ASN A 169 -3.12 3.07 11.43
CA ASN A 169 -2.75 2.30 12.63
C ASN A 169 -1.30 1.86 12.59
N ALA A 170 -0.82 1.32 11.45
CA ALA A 170 0.56 0.89 11.29
C ALA A 170 1.56 2.04 11.55
N ALA A 171 1.29 3.22 10.99
CA ALA A 171 2.15 4.39 11.17
C ALA A 171 2.04 5.00 12.58
N TRP A 172 0.84 5.05 13.15
CA TRP A 172 0.61 5.53 14.52
C TRP A 172 1.38 4.69 15.54
N LEU A 173 1.37 3.37 15.37
CA LEU A 173 2.04 2.43 16.28
C LEU A 173 3.54 2.29 16.02
N ALA A 174 4.02 2.68 14.83
CA ALA A 174 5.43 2.61 14.44
C ALA A 174 5.92 3.91 13.77
N PRO A 175 5.81 5.09 14.43
CA PRO A 175 6.18 6.39 13.84
C PRO A 175 7.67 6.50 13.53
N GLN A 176 8.51 5.68 14.16
CA GLN A 176 9.94 5.57 13.85
C GLN A 176 10.22 4.83 12.53
N SER A 177 9.22 4.18 11.93
CA SER A 177 9.35 3.40 10.70
C SER A 177 8.55 3.97 9.54
N PHE A 178 7.44 4.69 9.82
CA PHE A 178 6.59 5.33 8.83
C PHE A 178 6.41 6.81 9.17
N GLY A 179 7.02 7.68 8.38
CA GLY A 179 6.94 9.13 8.58
C GLY A 179 5.77 9.78 7.83
N LYS A 180 5.10 9.05 6.95
CA LYS A 180 4.03 9.57 6.10
C LYS A 180 2.89 8.55 5.95
N VAL A 181 1.65 9.05 5.95
CA VAL A 181 0.44 8.25 5.75
C VAL A 181 -0.44 8.89 4.70
N VAL A 182 -0.97 8.07 3.81
CA VAL A 182 -2.06 8.45 2.90
C VAL A 182 -3.25 7.53 3.19
N SER A 183 -4.27 8.06 3.84
CA SER A 183 -5.49 7.33 4.17
C SER A 183 -6.64 7.80 3.28
N HIS A 184 -6.94 7.04 2.24
CA HIS A 184 -8.06 7.33 1.35
C HIS A 184 -9.35 6.84 1.98
N ILE A 185 -10.27 7.76 2.29
CA ILE A 185 -11.59 7.43 2.87
C ILE A 185 -11.51 6.37 3.99
N GLY A 186 -10.53 6.50 4.90
CA GLY A 186 -10.28 5.51 5.96
C GLY A 186 -11.51 5.23 6.82
N SER A 187 -11.74 3.97 7.16
CA SER A 187 -12.90 3.47 7.91
C SER A 187 -12.75 3.72 9.42
N PHE A 188 -12.45 4.95 9.84
CA PHE A 188 -12.09 5.27 11.23
C PHE A 188 -13.20 5.06 12.26
N THR A 189 -14.45 4.96 11.83
CA THR A 189 -15.61 4.74 12.72
C THR A 189 -16.14 3.31 12.64
N HIS A 190 -15.56 2.47 11.79
CA HIS A 190 -16.01 1.10 11.61
C HIS A 190 -15.46 0.21 12.72
N LEU A 191 -16.37 -0.51 13.43
CA LEU A 191 -16.04 -1.45 14.52
C LEU A 191 -15.13 -0.86 15.63
N GLY A 192 -15.36 0.40 15.99
CA GLY A 192 -14.53 1.08 16.98
C GLY A 192 -13.33 1.81 16.36
N GLY A 193 -12.75 1.32 15.27
CA GLY A 193 -11.72 1.99 14.49
C GLY A 193 -10.71 2.79 15.31
N ALA A 194 -10.44 4.03 14.88
CA ALA A 194 -9.55 4.95 15.59
C ALA A 194 -10.13 5.52 16.91
N LEU A 195 -11.34 5.15 17.30
CA LEU A 195 -11.92 5.55 18.60
C LEU A 195 -11.30 4.80 19.78
N GLU A 196 -10.46 3.81 19.53
CA GLU A 196 -9.73 3.06 20.56
C GLU A 196 -8.36 3.72 20.93
N TYR A 197 -8.03 4.86 20.32
CA TYR A 197 -6.78 5.61 20.57
C TYR A 197 -7.00 6.88 21.39
#